data_c0319064cbfeebae25f2f34cf92c1c79
#
_entry.id   c0319064cbfeebae25f2f34cf92c1c79
#
_cell.length_a   1.000
_cell.length_b   1.000
_cell.length_c   1.000
_cell.angle_alpha   90.00
_cell.angle_beta   90.00
_cell.angle_gamma   90.00
#
_symmetry.space_group_name_H-M   'P 1'
#
loop_
_entity.id
_entity.type
_entity.pdbx_description
1 polymer ?
#
loop_
_entity_poly.entity_id
_entity_poly.type
_entity_poly.pdbx_seq_one_letter_code
_entity_poly.pdbx_strand_id
1 'polypeptide(L)'
;MKKFLNIFKYLGKYQYIYYGATLAAGILRTVIDLIYAYANKMIFNSLEYNDPNLLKKGYLLCGLLILAVCVYPFTRLIALRVVRKIVYNIKVNMFDIVSSRELSFFDTSHSGDMVQKISNDAESLKTLYFTQVFVIFTLCINAIAGIINMFIYNSLLAVISLFFGGISVIASITINKKIKIISKVIQEENSSMTKQIKDILTGIDIVRIYRGANIVREKFEQKNHENCDKCKKRNIILSKIDSFSYLINLVGNMGTFICGVCLVKYGIIDYGIVMAVISLQVSVSNHFNDFGGMIARLTVSITRADRVFEVLNSKRRKEEYKKVEINNNDDIYVKNLTFSYNSKEKVFDNLNVVIKGGKKNVIIGPSGVGKTTFFKILLGLYEVESGKVYVNSKEVDINEPSWRNNFTYVEQRPFLFKESLLY
;
A
#
# COMPACT_ATOMS: atom_id res chain seq x y z
N MET A 1 -3.03 2.79 16.89
CA MET A 1 -4.22 1.93 16.95
C MET A 1 -5.41 2.51 16.16
N LYS A 2 -5.82 3.79 16.33
CA LYS A 2 -6.92 4.41 15.54
C LYS A 2 -6.72 4.33 14.03
N LYS A 3 -5.51 4.58 13.52
CA LYS A 3 -5.19 4.50 12.07
C LYS A 3 -5.38 3.08 11.50
N PHE A 4 -5.02 2.05 12.26
CA PHE A 4 -5.21 0.65 11.86
C PHE A 4 -6.69 0.27 11.78
N LEU A 5 -7.52 0.75 12.72
CA LEU A 5 -8.96 0.50 12.70
C LEU A 5 -9.68 1.17 11.51
N ASN A 6 -9.20 2.35 11.10
CA ASN A 6 -9.76 3.04 9.95
C ASN A 6 -9.63 2.25 8.63
N ILE A 7 -8.60 1.40 8.50
CA ILE A 7 -8.40 0.55 7.32
C ILE A 7 -9.61 -0.35 7.09
N PHE A 8 -10.17 -0.93 8.17
CA PHE A 8 -11.31 -1.84 8.08
C PHE A 8 -12.62 -1.17 7.69
N LYS A 9 -12.76 0.15 7.93
CA LYS A 9 -13.92 0.93 7.51
C LYS A 9 -14.13 0.91 5.99
N TYR A 10 -13.04 0.88 5.23
CA TYR A 10 -13.09 0.91 3.75
C TYR A 10 -13.33 -0.46 3.11
N LEU A 11 -13.41 -1.55 3.88
CA LEU A 11 -13.87 -2.86 3.38
C LEU A 11 -15.35 -2.83 2.99
N GLY A 12 -16.15 -1.95 3.61
CA GLY A 12 -17.56 -1.75 3.32
C GLY A 12 -18.37 -3.06 3.37
N LYS A 13 -19.24 -3.27 2.39
CA LYS A 13 -20.08 -4.48 2.30
C LYS A 13 -19.32 -5.81 2.11
N TYR A 14 -18.05 -5.75 1.73
CA TYR A 14 -17.23 -6.94 1.48
C TYR A 14 -16.49 -7.45 2.73
N GLN A 15 -16.62 -6.76 3.87
CA GLN A 15 -15.91 -7.09 5.11
C GLN A 15 -16.18 -8.52 5.59
N TYR A 16 -17.43 -8.98 5.56
CA TYR A 16 -17.79 -10.33 6.05
C TYR A 16 -17.19 -11.44 5.19
N ILE A 17 -17.18 -11.26 3.86
CA ILE A 17 -16.56 -12.24 2.93
C ILE A 17 -15.06 -12.27 3.13
N TYR A 18 -14.43 -11.10 3.33
CA TYR A 18 -13.01 -11.00 3.60
C TYR A 18 -12.62 -11.68 4.91
N TYR A 19 -13.36 -11.43 6.00
CA TYR A 19 -13.11 -12.08 7.29
C TYR A 19 -13.39 -13.59 7.23
N GLY A 20 -14.45 -14.02 6.57
CA GLY A 20 -14.74 -15.43 6.37
C GLY A 20 -13.63 -16.15 5.60
N ALA A 21 -13.13 -15.56 4.51
CA ALA A 21 -12.04 -16.11 3.72
C ALA A 21 -10.71 -16.16 4.51
N THR A 22 -10.43 -15.12 5.33
CA THR A 22 -9.23 -15.10 6.20
C THR A 22 -9.28 -16.12 7.31
N LEU A 23 -10.41 -16.29 7.96
CA LEU A 23 -10.62 -17.31 8.99
C LEU A 23 -10.52 -18.72 8.41
N ALA A 24 -11.19 -18.97 7.27
CA ALA A 24 -11.12 -20.26 6.59
C ALA A 24 -9.70 -20.63 6.18
N ALA A 25 -8.93 -19.65 5.64
CA ALA A 25 -7.53 -19.85 5.29
C ALA A 25 -6.66 -20.14 6.52
N GLY A 26 -6.87 -19.41 7.63
CA GLY A 26 -6.18 -19.65 8.89
C GLY A 26 -6.45 -21.05 9.44
N ILE A 27 -7.70 -21.46 9.49
CA ILE A 27 -8.10 -22.78 9.95
C ILE A 27 -7.51 -23.88 9.05
N LEU A 28 -7.64 -23.76 7.72
CA LEU A 28 -7.10 -24.76 6.80
C LEU A 28 -5.57 -24.87 6.91
N ARG A 29 -4.88 -23.75 7.06
CA ARG A 29 -3.42 -23.75 7.28
C ARG A 29 -3.07 -24.50 8.56
N THR A 30 -3.79 -24.22 9.65
CA THR A 30 -3.63 -24.90 10.94
C THR A 30 -3.89 -26.39 10.81
N VAL A 31 -4.97 -26.78 10.12
CA VAL A 31 -5.29 -28.20 9.89
C VAL A 31 -4.15 -28.91 9.15
N ILE A 32 -3.54 -28.29 8.15
CA ILE A 32 -2.38 -28.85 7.43
C ILE A 32 -1.22 -29.12 8.41
N ASP A 33 -0.87 -28.13 9.24
CA ASP A 33 0.24 -28.25 10.19
C ASP A 33 -0.05 -29.30 11.29
N LEU A 34 -1.32 -29.41 11.73
CA LEU A 34 -1.76 -30.43 12.70
C LEU A 34 -1.75 -31.84 12.10
N ILE A 35 -2.21 -32.01 10.86
CA ILE A 35 -2.14 -33.31 10.16
C ILE A 35 -0.68 -33.72 10.01
N TYR A 36 0.21 -32.79 9.66
CA TYR A 36 1.65 -33.06 9.55
C TYR A 36 2.25 -33.49 10.89
N ALA A 37 1.94 -32.80 11.97
CA ALA A 37 2.40 -33.16 13.32
C ALA A 37 1.85 -34.52 13.77
N TYR A 38 0.57 -34.80 13.51
CA TYR A 38 -0.05 -36.08 13.82
C TYR A 38 0.54 -37.24 12.98
N ALA A 39 0.83 -36.98 11.70
CA ALA A 39 1.49 -37.96 10.83
C ALA A 39 2.89 -38.34 11.37
N ASN A 40 3.67 -37.36 11.80
CA ASN A 40 4.95 -37.63 12.44
C ASN A 40 4.79 -38.45 13.71
N LYS A 41 3.82 -38.10 14.59
CA LYS A 41 3.51 -38.89 15.78
C LYS A 41 3.21 -40.33 15.42
N MET A 42 2.34 -40.55 14.45
CA MET A 42 1.89 -41.87 14.04
C MET A 42 3.03 -42.71 13.47
N ILE A 43 3.87 -42.13 12.59
CA ILE A 43 5.01 -42.83 11.99
C ILE A 43 5.98 -43.35 13.06
N PHE A 44 6.38 -42.46 13.98
CA PHE A 44 7.35 -42.84 15.02
C PHE A 44 6.78 -43.84 16.04
N ASN A 45 5.53 -43.67 16.45
CA ASN A 45 4.87 -44.66 17.33
C ASN A 45 4.69 -46.04 16.64
N SER A 46 4.40 -46.02 15.33
CA SER A 46 4.24 -47.29 14.60
C SER A 46 5.54 -48.05 14.39
N LEU A 47 6.68 -47.35 14.30
CA LEU A 47 8.00 -47.94 14.30
C LEU A 47 8.34 -48.57 15.66
N GLU A 48 7.84 -47.98 16.75
CA GLU A 48 8.04 -48.47 18.12
C GLU A 48 7.14 -49.67 18.42
N TYR A 49 5.84 -49.63 18.03
CA TYR A 49 4.82 -50.63 18.41
C TYR A 49 4.44 -51.59 17.29
N ASN A 50 5.09 -51.55 16.11
CA ASN A 50 4.79 -52.43 14.94
C ASN A 50 3.29 -52.44 14.56
N ASP A 51 2.63 -51.30 14.43
CA ASP A 51 1.20 -51.19 14.09
C ASP A 51 0.90 -51.71 12.67
N PRO A 52 0.15 -52.80 12.52
CA PRO A 52 -0.17 -53.41 11.21
C PRO A 52 -1.06 -52.52 10.34
N ASN A 53 -1.74 -51.51 10.93
CA ASN A 53 -2.63 -50.59 10.23
C ASN A 53 -1.94 -49.28 9.80
N LEU A 54 -0.60 -49.16 9.93
CA LEU A 54 0.18 -47.99 9.59
C LEU A 54 -0.14 -47.49 8.18
N LEU A 55 -0.10 -48.38 7.19
CA LEU A 55 -0.33 -48.03 5.78
C LEU A 55 -1.74 -47.46 5.54
N LYS A 56 -2.78 -48.06 6.11
CA LYS A 56 -4.18 -47.59 5.98
C LYS A 56 -4.35 -46.19 6.58
N LYS A 57 -3.84 -45.97 7.80
CA LYS A 57 -3.86 -44.67 8.48
C LYS A 57 -3.05 -43.63 7.70
N GLY A 58 -1.89 -44.03 7.16
CA GLY A 58 -1.05 -43.20 6.32
C GLY A 58 -1.73 -42.72 5.04
N TYR A 59 -2.40 -43.63 4.31
CA TYR A 59 -3.16 -43.23 3.11
C TYR A 59 -4.28 -42.25 3.43
N LEU A 60 -5.01 -42.47 4.54
CA LEU A 60 -6.07 -41.55 4.96
C LEU A 60 -5.52 -40.15 5.29
N LEU A 61 -4.42 -40.08 6.04
CA LEU A 61 -3.78 -38.80 6.36
C LEU A 61 -3.24 -38.09 5.12
N CYS A 62 -2.62 -38.82 4.19
CA CYS A 62 -2.18 -38.27 2.91
C CYS A 62 -3.36 -37.72 2.10
N GLY A 63 -4.48 -38.45 2.04
CA GLY A 63 -5.71 -38.00 1.37
C GLY A 63 -6.28 -36.72 1.97
N LEU A 64 -6.35 -36.63 3.31
CA LEU A 64 -6.79 -35.44 4.01
C LEU A 64 -5.84 -34.25 3.78
N LEU A 65 -4.53 -34.49 3.77
CA LEU A 65 -3.51 -33.46 3.53
C LEU A 65 -3.62 -32.93 2.09
N ILE A 66 -3.73 -33.81 1.10
CA ILE A 66 -3.92 -33.43 -0.30
C ILE A 66 -5.20 -32.59 -0.45
N LEU A 67 -6.31 -33.03 0.15
CA LEU A 67 -7.56 -32.28 0.12
C LEU A 67 -7.41 -30.89 0.73
N ALA A 68 -6.80 -30.78 1.91
CA ALA A 68 -6.58 -29.51 2.58
C ALA A 68 -5.65 -28.57 1.76
N VAL A 69 -4.57 -29.11 1.18
CA VAL A 69 -3.65 -28.37 0.31
C VAL A 69 -4.32 -27.91 -0.97
N CYS A 70 -5.22 -28.72 -1.57
CA CYS A 70 -5.99 -28.34 -2.75
C CYS A 70 -7.04 -27.26 -2.45
N VAL A 71 -7.68 -27.29 -1.28
CA VAL A 71 -8.73 -26.33 -0.89
C VAL A 71 -8.12 -24.97 -0.44
N TYR A 72 -6.96 -24.97 0.18
CA TYR A 72 -6.32 -23.76 0.69
C TYR A 72 -6.15 -22.61 -0.35
N PRO A 73 -5.68 -22.86 -1.60
CA PRO A 73 -5.58 -21.83 -2.62
C PRO A 73 -6.92 -21.16 -2.96
N PHE A 74 -8.03 -21.89 -2.90
CA PHE A 74 -9.35 -21.34 -3.19
C PHE A 74 -9.75 -20.25 -2.17
N THR A 75 -9.47 -20.46 -0.88
CA THR A 75 -9.72 -19.43 0.14
C THR A 75 -8.91 -18.17 -0.12
N ARG A 76 -7.64 -18.31 -0.53
CA ARG A 76 -6.79 -17.19 -0.92
C ARG A 76 -7.29 -16.49 -2.18
N LEU A 77 -7.77 -17.22 -3.16
CA LEU A 77 -8.36 -16.66 -4.39
C LEU A 77 -9.62 -15.84 -4.08
N ILE A 78 -10.48 -16.32 -3.19
CA ILE A 78 -11.66 -15.57 -2.74
C ILE A 78 -11.24 -14.27 -2.07
N ALA A 79 -10.32 -14.33 -1.11
CA ALA A 79 -9.80 -13.14 -0.44
C ALA A 79 -9.17 -12.14 -1.43
N LEU A 80 -8.40 -12.63 -2.40
CA LEU A 80 -7.76 -11.79 -3.43
C LEU A 80 -8.80 -11.11 -4.34
N ARG A 81 -9.85 -11.84 -4.76
CA ARG A 81 -10.94 -11.26 -5.58
C ARG A 81 -11.66 -10.15 -4.82
N VAL A 82 -11.96 -10.37 -3.55
CA VAL A 82 -12.60 -9.39 -2.68
C VAL A 82 -11.72 -8.15 -2.55
N VAL A 83 -10.44 -8.32 -2.23
CA VAL A 83 -9.49 -7.20 -2.09
C VAL A 83 -9.34 -6.42 -3.40
N ARG A 84 -9.24 -7.08 -4.54
CA ARG A 84 -9.21 -6.42 -5.86
C ARG A 84 -10.45 -5.56 -6.10
N LYS A 85 -11.64 -6.08 -5.76
CA LYS A 85 -12.89 -5.34 -5.91
C LYS A 85 -12.94 -4.09 -5.01
N ILE A 86 -12.43 -4.21 -3.78
CA ILE A 86 -12.32 -3.07 -2.86
C ILE A 86 -11.36 -2.01 -3.42
N VAL A 87 -10.16 -2.41 -3.85
CA VAL A 87 -9.16 -1.49 -4.42
C VAL A 87 -9.69 -0.82 -5.69
N TYR A 88 -10.38 -1.57 -6.55
CA TYR A 88 -11.05 -1.00 -7.73
C TYR A 88 -12.04 0.11 -7.34
N ASN A 89 -12.95 -0.17 -6.41
CA ASN A 89 -13.93 0.82 -5.95
C ASN A 89 -13.26 2.06 -5.32
N ILE A 90 -12.17 1.86 -4.58
CA ILE A 90 -11.38 2.95 -4.02
C ILE A 90 -10.77 3.82 -5.14
N LYS A 91 -10.17 3.20 -6.17
CA LYS A 91 -9.59 3.93 -7.31
C LYS A 91 -10.63 4.75 -8.07
N VAL A 92 -11.81 4.17 -8.32
CA VAL A 92 -12.93 4.88 -8.97
C VAL A 92 -13.35 6.07 -8.12
N ASN A 93 -13.62 5.87 -6.82
CA ASN A 93 -14.00 6.95 -5.93
C ASN A 93 -12.94 8.04 -5.81
N MET A 94 -11.64 7.69 -5.78
CA MET A 94 -10.55 8.66 -5.81
C MET A 94 -10.56 9.48 -7.10
N PHE A 95 -10.75 8.81 -8.24
CA PHE A 95 -10.81 9.49 -9.53
C PHE A 95 -12.00 10.46 -9.57
N ASP A 96 -13.18 10.05 -9.13
CA ASP A 96 -14.37 10.90 -9.06
C ASP A 96 -14.17 12.12 -8.17
N ILE A 97 -13.50 11.93 -7.01
CA ILE A 97 -13.21 13.04 -6.10
C ILE A 97 -12.18 13.98 -6.71
N VAL A 98 -11.12 13.47 -7.31
CA VAL A 98 -10.07 14.28 -7.92
C VAL A 98 -10.60 15.03 -9.13
N SER A 99 -11.37 14.38 -10.01
CA SER A 99 -11.93 15.01 -11.21
C SER A 99 -12.97 16.09 -10.90
N SER A 100 -13.63 16.03 -9.72
CA SER A 100 -14.55 17.06 -9.26
C SER A 100 -13.88 18.25 -8.55
N ARG A 101 -12.53 18.28 -8.46
CA ARG A 101 -11.78 19.36 -7.82
C ARG A 101 -11.69 20.60 -8.71
N GLU A 102 -11.52 21.75 -8.06
CA GLU A 102 -11.24 23.01 -8.72
C GLU A 102 -9.86 23.04 -9.35
N LEU A 103 -9.70 23.90 -10.36
CA LEU A 103 -8.43 24.04 -11.06
C LEU A 103 -7.31 24.53 -10.13
N SER A 104 -7.63 25.38 -9.15
CA SER A 104 -6.72 25.85 -8.10
C SER A 104 -6.01 24.73 -7.34
N PHE A 105 -6.68 23.61 -7.14
CA PHE A 105 -6.09 22.43 -6.54
C PHE A 105 -4.97 21.83 -7.40
N PHE A 106 -5.13 21.82 -8.72
CA PHE A 106 -4.14 21.28 -9.65
C PHE A 106 -2.95 22.22 -9.87
N ASP A 107 -3.11 23.51 -9.66
CA ASP A 107 -2.01 24.49 -9.72
C ASP A 107 -1.07 24.33 -8.51
N THR A 108 -1.62 23.99 -7.34
CA THR A 108 -0.84 23.80 -6.10
C THR A 108 -0.33 22.37 -5.92
N SER A 109 -0.99 21.40 -6.52
CA SER A 109 -0.61 19.99 -6.44
C SER A 109 -0.02 19.51 -7.78
N HIS A 110 1.17 18.90 -7.72
CA HIS A 110 1.76 18.32 -8.92
C HIS A 110 0.89 17.17 -9.42
N SER A 111 0.48 17.22 -10.70
CA SER A 111 -0.32 16.16 -11.35
C SER A 111 0.30 14.77 -11.16
N GLY A 112 1.63 14.68 -11.16
CA GLY A 112 2.37 13.44 -10.89
C GLY A 112 2.11 12.86 -9.50
N ASP A 113 1.91 13.68 -8.46
CA ASP A 113 1.57 13.21 -7.11
C ASP A 113 0.16 12.57 -7.07
N MET A 114 -0.80 13.16 -7.78
CA MET A 114 -2.14 12.59 -7.88
C MET A 114 -2.16 11.27 -8.63
N VAL A 115 -1.44 11.17 -9.75
CA VAL A 115 -1.25 9.92 -10.50
C VAL A 115 -0.62 8.87 -9.60
N GLN A 116 0.41 9.22 -8.81
CA GLN A 116 1.05 8.32 -7.87
C GLN A 116 0.09 7.84 -6.78
N LYS A 117 -0.74 8.73 -6.20
CA LYS A 117 -1.73 8.37 -5.18
C LYS A 117 -2.79 7.41 -5.74
N ILE A 118 -3.36 7.69 -6.91
CA ILE A 118 -4.41 6.86 -7.52
C ILE A 118 -3.85 5.52 -8.03
N SER A 119 -2.66 5.51 -8.62
CA SER A 119 -2.08 4.30 -9.20
C SER A 119 -1.35 3.45 -8.16
N ASN A 120 -0.28 3.99 -7.56
CA ASN A 120 0.66 3.22 -6.75
C ASN A 120 0.22 3.10 -5.28
N ASP A 121 -0.25 4.20 -4.66
CA ASP A 121 -0.64 4.15 -3.25
C ASP A 121 -1.95 3.37 -3.09
N ALA A 122 -2.92 3.54 -3.99
CA ALA A 122 -4.13 2.74 -3.98
C ALA A 122 -3.84 1.24 -4.25
N GLU A 123 -2.89 0.90 -5.14
CA GLU A 123 -2.47 -0.50 -5.36
C GLU A 123 -1.77 -1.08 -4.12
N SER A 124 -1.07 -0.25 -3.34
CA SER A 124 -0.45 -0.69 -2.09
C SER A 124 -1.46 -1.19 -1.05
N LEU A 125 -2.73 -0.76 -1.12
CA LEU A 125 -3.83 -1.29 -0.31
C LEU A 125 -4.08 -2.78 -0.55
N LYS A 126 -3.88 -3.26 -1.78
CA LYS A 126 -3.94 -4.70 -2.07
C LYS A 126 -2.88 -5.46 -1.26
N THR A 127 -1.64 -4.95 -1.25
CA THR A 127 -0.57 -5.54 -0.44
C THR A 127 -0.89 -5.48 1.05
N LEU A 128 -1.47 -4.37 1.53
CA LEU A 128 -1.90 -4.20 2.90
C LEU A 128 -2.93 -5.26 3.31
N TYR A 129 -4.05 -5.37 2.59
CA TYR A 129 -5.11 -6.30 2.95
C TYR A 129 -4.72 -7.76 2.70
N PHE A 130 -4.19 -8.08 1.51
CA PHE A 130 -3.96 -9.47 1.11
C PHE A 130 -2.65 -10.06 1.64
N THR A 131 -1.56 -9.28 1.63
CA THR A 131 -0.24 -9.82 2.01
C THR A 131 0.08 -9.59 3.48
N GLN A 132 -0.39 -8.50 4.08
CA GLN A 132 -0.01 -8.15 5.44
C GLN A 132 -1.11 -8.51 6.44
N VAL A 133 -2.30 -7.92 6.32
CA VAL A 133 -3.39 -8.18 7.29
C VAL A 133 -3.83 -9.64 7.22
N PHE A 134 -4.11 -10.16 6.02
CA PHE A 134 -4.50 -11.56 5.83
C PHE A 134 -3.47 -12.53 6.42
N VAL A 135 -2.18 -12.34 6.12
CA VAL A 135 -1.13 -13.26 6.60
C VAL A 135 -0.94 -13.12 8.11
N ILE A 136 -0.95 -11.91 8.70
CA ILE A 136 -0.87 -11.73 10.16
C ILE A 136 -1.99 -12.50 10.87
N PHE A 137 -3.24 -12.39 10.40
CA PHE A 137 -4.35 -13.12 11.00
C PHE A 137 -4.17 -14.62 10.90
N THR A 138 -3.77 -15.14 9.73
CA THR A 138 -3.53 -16.58 9.55
C THR A 138 -2.39 -17.09 10.42
N LEU A 139 -1.31 -16.33 10.58
CA LEU A 139 -0.18 -16.66 11.45
C LEU A 139 -0.59 -16.68 12.92
N CYS A 140 -1.38 -15.71 13.37
CA CYS A 140 -1.87 -15.67 14.75
C CYS A 140 -2.75 -16.91 15.06
N ILE A 141 -3.68 -17.27 14.17
CA ILE A 141 -4.53 -18.45 14.35
C ILE A 141 -3.66 -19.70 14.43
N ASN A 142 -2.72 -19.86 13.51
CA ASN A 142 -1.84 -21.01 13.45
C ASN A 142 -0.94 -21.12 14.70
N ALA A 143 -0.32 -20.01 15.15
CA ALA A 143 0.53 -20.02 16.33
C ALA A 143 -0.24 -20.38 17.60
N ILE A 144 -1.44 -19.81 17.80
CA ILE A 144 -2.30 -20.13 18.95
C ILE A 144 -2.69 -21.60 18.94
N ALA A 145 -3.17 -22.11 17.81
CA ALA A 145 -3.56 -23.49 17.68
C ALA A 145 -2.36 -24.45 17.83
N GLY A 146 -1.20 -24.11 17.30
CA GLY A 146 0.03 -24.87 17.46
C GLY A 146 0.42 -25.01 18.93
N ILE A 147 0.42 -23.89 19.70
CA ILE A 147 0.71 -23.87 21.12
C ILE A 147 -0.31 -24.73 21.89
N ILE A 148 -1.61 -24.57 21.65
CA ILE A 148 -2.66 -25.37 22.29
C ILE A 148 -2.42 -26.86 22.06
N ASN A 149 -2.12 -27.27 20.83
CA ASN A 149 -1.87 -28.67 20.51
C ASN A 149 -0.60 -29.23 21.15
N MET A 150 0.47 -28.42 21.32
CA MET A 150 1.65 -28.83 22.09
C MET A 150 1.25 -29.20 23.53
N PHE A 151 0.42 -28.37 24.19
CA PHE A 151 -0.07 -28.67 25.54
C PHE A 151 -0.98 -29.90 25.63
N ILE A 152 -1.79 -30.16 24.59
CA ILE A 152 -2.61 -31.37 24.48
C ILE A 152 -1.73 -32.62 24.38
N TYR A 153 -0.61 -32.56 23.64
CA TYR A 153 0.30 -33.72 23.54
C TYR A 153 1.06 -33.99 24.84
N ASN A 154 1.71 -33.00 25.40
CA ASN A 154 2.36 -33.09 26.72
C ASN A 154 2.72 -31.69 27.23
N SER A 155 2.23 -31.34 28.42
CA SER A 155 2.42 -30.00 29.00
C SER A 155 3.89 -29.69 29.35
N LEU A 156 4.62 -30.68 29.85
CA LEU A 156 6.01 -30.50 30.25
C LEU A 156 6.91 -30.26 29.02
N LEU A 157 6.74 -31.07 27.98
CA LEU A 157 7.48 -30.90 26.73
C LEU A 157 7.10 -29.62 25.99
N ALA A 158 5.80 -29.19 26.09
CA ALA A 158 5.34 -27.93 25.55
C ALA A 158 6.02 -26.72 26.20
N VAL A 159 6.16 -26.71 27.54
CA VAL A 159 6.88 -25.65 28.26
C VAL A 159 8.35 -25.59 27.86
N ILE A 160 9.02 -26.75 27.79
CA ILE A 160 10.42 -26.85 27.32
C ILE A 160 10.57 -26.29 25.88
N SER A 161 9.65 -26.69 25.00
CA SER A 161 9.62 -26.24 23.60
C SER A 161 9.41 -24.73 23.49
N LEU A 162 8.48 -24.17 24.28
CA LEU A 162 8.24 -22.71 24.32
C LEU A 162 9.41 -21.94 24.94
N PHE A 163 10.14 -22.52 25.89
CA PHE A 163 11.36 -21.90 26.44
C PHE A 163 12.42 -21.73 25.36
N PHE A 164 12.75 -22.81 24.62
CA PHE A 164 13.70 -22.74 23.53
C PHE A 164 13.21 -21.89 22.35
N GLY A 165 11.91 -21.98 22.02
CA GLY A 165 11.28 -21.15 21.00
C GLY A 165 11.32 -19.67 21.38
N GLY A 166 11.09 -19.34 22.65
CA GLY A 166 11.16 -17.97 23.19
C GLY A 166 12.54 -17.33 23.06
N ILE A 167 13.61 -18.10 23.26
CA ILE A 167 14.97 -17.65 23.04
C ILE A 167 15.16 -17.22 21.57
N SER A 168 14.68 -18.04 20.62
CA SER A 168 14.75 -17.73 19.20
C SER A 168 13.98 -16.44 18.84
N VAL A 169 12.81 -16.23 19.44
CA VAL A 169 11.99 -15.02 19.25
C VAL A 169 12.70 -13.77 19.78
N ILE A 170 13.26 -13.83 20.99
CA ILE A 170 13.98 -12.68 21.60
C ILE A 170 15.21 -12.33 20.75
N ALA A 171 15.97 -13.33 20.32
CA ALA A 171 17.11 -13.14 19.41
C ALA A 171 16.65 -12.48 18.09
N SER A 172 15.59 -12.97 17.46
CA SER A 172 15.04 -12.43 16.23
C SER A 172 14.60 -10.96 16.36
N ILE A 173 13.90 -10.59 17.45
CA ILE A 173 13.49 -9.20 17.70
C ILE A 173 14.70 -8.27 17.83
N THR A 174 15.73 -8.68 18.56
CA THR A 174 16.93 -7.87 18.78
C THR A 174 17.69 -7.63 17.50
N ILE A 175 17.79 -8.65 16.67
CA ILE A 175 18.42 -8.67 15.37
C ILE A 175 17.66 -7.80 14.36
N ASN A 176 16.34 -7.91 14.30
CA ASN A 176 15.49 -7.13 13.40
C ASN A 176 15.58 -5.61 13.64
N LYS A 177 15.85 -5.16 14.87
CA LYS A 177 16.11 -3.74 15.18
C LYS A 177 17.36 -3.23 14.43
N LYS A 178 18.45 -4.00 14.41
CA LYS A 178 19.69 -3.64 13.69
C LYS A 178 19.46 -3.61 12.18
N ILE A 179 18.75 -4.59 11.63
CA ILE A 179 18.38 -4.64 10.21
C ILE A 179 17.61 -3.38 9.79
N LYS A 180 16.67 -2.94 10.59
CA LYS A 180 15.84 -1.75 10.30
C LYS A 180 16.69 -0.49 10.16
N ILE A 181 17.68 -0.28 11.03
CA ILE A 181 18.58 0.88 10.97
C ILE A 181 19.39 0.84 9.69
N ILE A 182 20.03 -0.30 9.37
CA ILE A 182 20.88 -0.46 8.18
C ILE A 182 20.04 -0.28 6.90
N SER A 183 18.82 -0.86 6.87
CA SER A 183 17.92 -0.74 5.72
C SER A 183 17.47 0.69 5.47
N LYS A 184 17.28 1.51 6.53
CA LYS A 184 16.95 2.93 6.40
C LYS A 184 18.06 3.71 5.72
N VAL A 185 19.32 3.52 6.15
CA VAL A 185 20.49 4.19 5.55
C VAL A 185 20.58 3.89 4.04
N ILE A 186 20.37 2.62 3.66
CA ILE A 186 20.43 2.24 2.25
C ILE A 186 19.27 2.80 1.44
N GLN A 187 18.09 2.91 2.04
CA GLN A 187 16.95 3.54 1.37
C GLN A 187 17.21 5.02 1.10
N GLU A 188 17.85 5.73 2.02
CA GLU A 188 18.25 7.13 1.85
C GLU A 188 19.30 7.28 0.72
N GLU A 189 20.28 6.38 0.66
CA GLU A 189 21.28 6.35 -0.41
C GLU A 189 20.67 6.04 -1.79
N ASN A 190 19.77 5.06 -1.88
CA ASN A 190 19.07 4.74 -3.12
C ASN A 190 18.21 5.93 -3.60
N SER A 191 17.59 6.66 -2.67
CA SER A 191 16.85 7.87 -2.99
C SER A 191 17.75 8.97 -3.54
N SER A 192 18.93 9.17 -2.93
CA SER A 192 19.96 10.11 -3.41
C SER A 192 20.44 9.75 -4.82
N MET A 193 20.69 8.45 -5.08
CA MET A 193 21.11 7.97 -6.40
C MET A 193 20.01 8.20 -7.46
N THR A 194 18.75 7.91 -7.13
CA THR A 194 17.60 8.15 -8.01
C THR A 194 17.48 9.64 -8.36
N LYS A 195 17.70 10.53 -7.38
CA LYS A 195 17.70 11.98 -7.61
C LYS A 195 18.80 12.38 -8.59
N GLN A 196 20.02 11.86 -8.43
CA GLN A 196 21.11 12.16 -9.35
C GLN A 196 20.84 11.69 -10.78
N ILE A 197 20.29 10.47 -10.95
CA ILE A 197 19.91 9.98 -12.28
C ILE A 197 18.88 10.93 -12.90
N LYS A 198 17.88 11.35 -12.12
CA LYS A 198 16.88 12.31 -12.60
C LYS A 198 17.51 13.65 -13.02
N ASP A 199 18.43 14.17 -12.21
CA ASP A 199 19.12 15.44 -12.51
C ASP A 199 19.97 15.32 -13.80
N ILE A 200 20.67 14.20 -14.00
CA ILE A 200 21.43 13.90 -15.22
C ILE A 200 20.50 13.82 -16.44
N LEU A 201 19.39 13.10 -16.32
CA LEU A 201 18.43 12.96 -17.43
C LEU A 201 17.73 14.29 -17.78
N THR A 202 17.45 15.11 -16.77
CA THR A 202 16.85 16.43 -16.98
C THR A 202 17.84 17.40 -17.64
N GLY A 203 19.13 17.29 -17.33
CA GLY A 203 20.19 18.11 -17.90
C GLY A 203 20.91 17.46 -19.10
N ILE A 204 20.35 16.41 -19.72
CA ILE A 204 21.05 15.64 -20.77
C ILE A 204 21.46 16.47 -21.99
N ASP A 205 20.68 17.48 -22.32
CA ASP A 205 21.01 18.39 -23.43
C ASP A 205 22.27 19.21 -23.13
N ILE A 206 22.41 19.70 -21.88
CA ILE A 206 23.61 20.40 -21.43
C ILE A 206 24.82 19.47 -21.48
N VAL A 207 24.66 18.23 -20.98
CA VAL A 207 25.71 17.21 -21.01
C VAL A 207 26.18 16.93 -22.45
N ARG A 208 25.28 16.90 -23.42
CA ARG A 208 25.58 16.68 -24.83
C ARG A 208 26.27 17.89 -25.46
N ILE A 209 25.75 19.11 -25.23
CA ILE A 209 26.28 20.34 -25.80
C ILE A 209 27.75 20.55 -25.37
N TYR A 210 28.03 20.31 -24.10
CA TYR A 210 29.39 20.52 -23.54
C TYR A 210 30.26 19.25 -23.58
N ARG A 211 29.85 18.20 -24.27
CA ARG A 211 30.55 16.89 -24.34
C ARG A 211 30.94 16.31 -22.97
N GLY A 212 30.14 16.62 -21.95
CA GLY A 212 30.38 16.25 -20.56
C GLY A 212 30.03 14.81 -20.19
N ALA A 213 29.72 13.94 -21.15
CA ALA A 213 29.26 12.57 -20.91
C ALA A 213 30.22 11.75 -20.04
N ASN A 214 31.55 11.88 -20.25
CA ASN A 214 32.55 11.15 -19.47
C ASN A 214 32.57 11.61 -18.00
N ILE A 215 32.46 12.92 -17.75
CA ILE A 215 32.45 13.47 -16.38
C ILE A 215 31.23 12.99 -15.61
N VAL A 216 30.06 12.99 -16.26
CA VAL A 216 28.81 12.53 -15.66
C VAL A 216 28.84 11.03 -15.41
N ARG A 217 29.39 10.25 -16.35
CA ARG A 217 29.59 8.81 -16.24
C ARG A 217 30.50 8.47 -15.06
N GLU A 218 31.65 9.12 -14.93
CA GLU A 218 32.60 8.87 -13.85
C GLU A 218 31.97 9.16 -12.47
N LYS A 219 31.26 10.30 -12.32
CA LYS A 219 30.51 10.62 -11.10
C LYS A 219 29.45 9.56 -10.78
N PHE A 220 28.74 9.08 -11.78
CA PHE A 220 27.74 8.03 -11.60
C PHE A 220 28.37 6.73 -11.21
N GLU A 221 29.46 6.30 -11.87
CA GLU A 221 30.18 5.06 -11.58
C GLU A 221 30.75 5.08 -10.16
N GLN A 222 31.35 6.18 -9.73
CA GLN A 222 31.85 6.35 -8.36
C GLN A 222 30.73 6.17 -7.34
N LYS A 223 29.61 6.87 -7.53
CA LYS A 223 28.47 6.80 -6.63
C LYS A 223 27.80 5.40 -6.61
N ASN A 224 27.74 4.77 -7.77
CA ASN A 224 27.21 3.40 -7.91
C ASN A 224 28.11 2.40 -7.20
N HIS A 225 29.43 2.58 -7.29
CA HIS A 225 30.40 1.72 -6.58
C HIS A 225 30.27 1.86 -5.06
N GLU A 226 30.18 3.11 -4.54
CA GLU A 226 29.95 3.36 -3.13
C GLU A 226 28.65 2.71 -2.63
N ASN A 227 27.55 2.85 -3.41
CA ASN A 227 26.27 2.21 -3.07
C ASN A 227 26.36 0.68 -3.10
N CYS A 228 27.05 0.13 -4.09
CA CYS A 228 27.27 -1.32 -4.21
C CYS A 228 28.04 -1.86 -3.00
N ASP A 229 29.07 -1.18 -2.54
CA ASP A 229 29.84 -1.58 -1.36
C ASP A 229 29.03 -1.51 -0.06
N LYS A 230 28.18 -0.47 0.08
CA LYS A 230 27.24 -0.39 1.21
C LYS A 230 26.21 -1.54 1.15
N CYS A 231 25.70 -1.87 -0.04
CA CYS A 231 24.80 -3.00 -0.24
C CYS A 231 25.48 -4.35 0.07
N LYS A 232 26.75 -4.54 -0.35
CA LYS A 232 27.53 -5.74 0.01
C LYS A 232 27.69 -5.87 1.52
N LYS A 233 28.12 -4.78 2.20
CA LYS A 233 28.25 -4.77 3.68
C LYS A 233 26.93 -5.13 4.36
N ARG A 234 25.80 -4.55 3.88
CA ARG A 234 24.47 -4.92 4.39
C ARG A 234 24.17 -6.39 4.21
N ASN A 235 24.39 -6.91 2.99
CA ASN A 235 24.05 -8.30 2.68
C ASN A 235 24.88 -9.28 3.51
N ILE A 236 26.18 -8.97 3.76
CA ILE A 236 27.02 -9.75 4.67
C ILE A 236 26.45 -9.73 6.10
N ILE A 237 26.02 -8.58 6.59
CA ILE A 237 25.41 -8.48 7.91
C ILE A 237 24.09 -9.27 7.97
N LEU A 238 23.24 -9.14 6.94
CA LEU A 238 22.00 -9.91 6.85
C LEU A 238 22.27 -11.42 6.83
N SER A 239 23.20 -11.88 6.01
CA SER A 239 23.56 -13.30 5.95
C SER A 239 24.10 -13.84 7.29
N LYS A 240 24.93 -13.04 8.01
CA LYS A 240 25.39 -13.42 9.34
C LYS A 240 24.25 -13.54 10.34
N ILE A 241 23.27 -12.63 10.24
CA ILE A 241 22.08 -12.60 11.07
C ILE A 241 21.20 -13.81 10.79
N ASP A 242 20.94 -14.10 9.51
CA ASP A 242 20.13 -15.25 9.11
C ASP A 242 20.79 -16.57 9.55
N SER A 243 22.11 -16.69 9.37
CA SER A 243 22.89 -17.84 9.84
C SER A 243 22.80 -18.02 11.35
N PHE A 244 22.93 -16.93 12.10
CA PHE A 244 22.82 -16.97 13.56
C PHE A 244 21.41 -17.34 14.04
N SER A 245 20.39 -16.80 13.39
CA SER A 245 18.99 -17.16 13.67
C SER A 245 18.72 -18.64 13.38
N TYR A 246 19.27 -19.16 12.27
CA TYR A 246 19.19 -20.56 11.92
C TYR A 246 19.85 -21.46 12.99
N LEU A 247 21.06 -21.10 13.46
CA LEU A 247 21.74 -21.82 14.54
C LEU A 247 20.94 -21.85 15.84
N ILE A 248 20.36 -20.72 16.25
CA ILE A 248 19.51 -20.66 17.45
C ILE A 248 18.30 -21.59 17.30
N ASN A 249 17.62 -21.57 16.13
CA ASN A 249 16.51 -22.47 15.87
C ASN A 249 16.94 -23.94 15.90
N LEU A 250 18.11 -24.27 15.32
CA LEU A 250 18.65 -25.63 15.34
C LEU A 250 18.94 -26.07 16.77
N VAL A 251 19.61 -25.25 17.56
CA VAL A 251 19.91 -25.52 18.98
C VAL A 251 18.62 -25.70 19.78
N GLY A 252 17.60 -24.83 19.52
CA GLY A 252 16.29 -24.94 20.16
C GLY A 252 15.58 -26.25 19.84
N ASN A 253 15.57 -26.66 18.57
CA ASN A 253 14.97 -27.92 18.14
C ASN A 253 15.71 -29.13 18.72
N MET A 254 17.06 -29.10 18.70
CA MET A 254 17.89 -30.16 19.31
C MET A 254 17.71 -30.23 20.82
N GLY A 255 17.62 -29.08 21.51
CA GLY A 255 17.34 -29.03 22.95
C GLY A 255 15.99 -29.67 23.28
N THR A 256 14.93 -29.35 22.55
CA THR A 256 13.62 -29.98 22.73
C THR A 256 13.68 -31.49 22.43
N PHE A 257 14.43 -31.89 21.38
CA PHE A 257 14.60 -33.30 21.03
C PHE A 257 15.30 -34.08 22.13
N ILE A 258 16.44 -33.59 22.64
CA ILE A 258 17.21 -34.22 23.71
C ILE A 258 16.36 -34.35 24.99
N CYS A 259 15.69 -33.27 25.40
CA CYS A 259 14.78 -33.31 26.55
C CYS A 259 13.64 -34.29 26.34
N GLY A 260 13.07 -34.31 25.12
CA GLY A 260 12.01 -35.25 24.76
C GLY A 260 12.47 -36.72 24.84
N VAL A 261 13.64 -37.05 24.31
CA VAL A 261 14.22 -38.41 24.40
C VAL A 261 14.50 -38.80 25.87
N CYS A 262 14.94 -37.88 26.71
CA CYS A 262 15.06 -38.13 28.15
C CYS A 262 13.71 -38.50 28.78
N LEU A 263 12.64 -37.80 28.44
CA LEU A 263 11.29 -38.08 28.94
C LEU A 263 10.77 -39.43 28.47
N VAL A 264 11.09 -39.85 27.23
CA VAL A 264 10.78 -41.18 26.71
C VAL A 264 11.53 -42.26 27.50
N LYS A 265 12.83 -42.03 27.76
CA LYS A 265 13.62 -42.99 28.56
C LYS A 265 13.03 -43.24 29.95
N TYR A 266 12.40 -42.21 30.56
CA TYR A 266 11.69 -42.35 31.83
C TYR A 266 10.24 -42.89 31.70
N GLY A 267 9.79 -43.24 30.50
CA GLY A 267 8.47 -43.76 30.24
C GLY A 267 7.31 -42.77 30.39
N ILE A 268 7.63 -41.46 30.33
CA ILE A 268 6.63 -40.40 30.53
C ILE A 268 5.87 -40.08 29.25
N ILE A 269 6.52 -40.19 28.08
CA ILE A 269 5.95 -39.94 26.74
C ILE A 269 6.50 -40.88 25.71
N ASP A 270 5.79 -41.03 24.55
CA ASP A 270 6.24 -41.80 23.39
C ASP A 270 7.12 -40.98 22.45
N TYR A 271 7.96 -41.64 21.65
CA TYR A 271 8.77 -41.00 20.62
C TYR A 271 7.95 -40.15 19.64
N GLY A 272 6.74 -40.64 19.26
CA GLY A 272 5.86 -39.90 18.37
C GLY A 272 5.38 -38.57 18.93
N ILE A 273 5.19 -38.46 20.24
CA ILE A 273 4.85 -37.18 20.89
C ILE A 273 6.01 -36.18 20.75
N VAL A 274 7.24 -36.64 20.93
CA VAL A 274 8.43 -35.77 20.76
C VAL A 274 8.47 -35.18 19.36
N MET A 275 8.30 -36.02 18.33
CA MET A 275 8.35 -35.60 16.94
C MET A 275 7.16 -34.69 16.55
N ALA A 276 5.99 -34.92 17.09
CA ALA A 276 4.84 -34.05 16.89
C ALA A 276 5.08 -32.65 17.47
N VAL A 277 5.57 -32.57 18.72
CA VAL A 277 5.85 -31.27 19.38
C VAL A 277 6.95 -30.51 18.67
N ILE A 278 8.02 -31.17 18.22
CA ILE A 278 9.09 -30.52 17.44
C ILE A 278 8.54 -29.97 16.11
N SER A 279 7.69 -30.72 15.41
CA SER A 279 7.06 -30.27 14.18
C SER A 279 6.23 -29.00 14.38
N LEU A 280 5.46 -28.93 15.47
CA LEU A 280 4.68 -27.75 15.84
C LEU A 280 5.58 -26.59 16.29
N GLN A 281 6.68 -26.88 17.04
CA GLN A 281 7.66 -25.87 17.45
C GLN A 281 8.30 -25.20 16.24
N VAL A 282 8.71 -25.95 15.24
CA VAL A 282 9.29 -25.40 13.99
C VAL A 282 8.29 -24.49 13.29
N SER A 283 7.02 -24.90 13.16
CA SER A 283 5.97 -24.08 12.55
C SER A 283 5.76 -22.77 13.33
N VAL A 284 5.60 -22.84 14.64
CA VAL A 284 5.38 -21.68 15.52
C VAL A 284 6.59 -20.74 15.50
N SER A 285 7.83 -21.25 15.58
CA SER A 285 9.06 -20.45 15.56
C SER A 285 9.24 -19.70 14.24
N ASN A 286 8.95 -20.33 13.11
CA ASN A 286 9.02 -19.70 11.79
C ASN A 286 8.03 -18.52 11.70
N HIS A 287 6.82 -18.67 12.22
CA HIS A 287 5.81 -17.61 12.22
C HIS A 287 6.25 -16.40 13.05
N PHE A 288 6.88 -16.62 14.20
CA PHE A 288 7.42 -15.53 15.03
C PHE A 288 8.59 -14.81 14.37
N ASN A 289 9.46 -15.52 13.67
CA ASN A 289 10.59 -14.91 12.93
C ASN A 289 10.08 -13.97 11.81
N ASP A 290 9.04 -14.35 11.09
CA ASP A 290 8.44 -13.54 10.02
C ASP A 290 7.68 -12.32 10.55
N PHE A 291 7.16 -12.38 11.78
CA PHE A 291 6.27 -11.38 12.36
C PHE A 291 6.92 -9.99 12.45
N GLY A 292 8.19 -9.92 12.86
CA GLY A 292 8.93 -8.66 12.99
C GLY A 292 9.06 -7.90 11.66
N GLY A 293 9.43 -8.61 10.58
CA GLY A 293 9.51 -8.05 9.24
C GLY A 293 8.14 -7.61 8.69
N MET A 294 7.10 -8.33 9.08
CA MET A 294 5.73 -8.07 8.66
C MET A 294 5.15 -6.79 9.27
N ILE A 295 5.41 -6.53 10.56
CA ILE A 295 5.03 -5.28 11.23
C ILE A 295 5.69 -4.08 10.55
N ALA A 296 6.96 -4.19 10.17
CA ALA A 296 7.66 -3.11 9.47
C ALA A 296 7.00 -2.79 8.11
N ARG A 297 6.69 -3.82 7.31
CA ARG A 297 5.99 -3.67 6.03
C ARG A 297 4.58 -3.12 6.21
N LEU A 298 3.85 -3.56 7.26
CA LEU A 298 2.53 -3.06 7.61
C LEU A 298 2.56 -1.56 7.89
N THR A 299 3.54 -1.06 8.65
CA THR A 299 3.68 0.37 8.96
C THR A 299 3.85 1.21 7.68
N VAL A 300 4.67 0.76 6.73
CA VAL A 300 4.86 1.45 5.44
C VAL A 300 3.57 1.47 4.63
N SER A 301 2.84 0.35 4.58
CA SER A 301 1.58 0.28 3.82
C SER A 301 0.47 1.10 4.47
N ILE A 302 0.42 1.21 5.80
CA ILE A 302 -0.51 2.12 6.52
C ILE A 302 -0.23 3.57 6.15
N THR A 303 1.03 3.99 6.09
CA THR A 303 1.38 5.36 5.70
C THR A 303 0.93 5.69 4.28
N ARG A 304 1.04 4.73 3.35
CA ARG A 304 0.50 4.90 1.99
C ARG A 304 -1.03 4.93 1.97
N ALA A 305 -1.67 4.06 2.76
CA ALA A 305 -3.12 4.05 2.93
C ALA A 305 -3.66 5.37 3.49
N ASP A 306 -2.97 5.98 4.45
CA ASP A 306 -3.34 7.30 5.00
C ASP A 306 -3.42 8.36 3.88
N ARG A 307 -2.47 8.40 2.93
CA ARG A 307 -2.50 9.32 1.78
C ARG A 307 -3.70 9.08 0.85
N VAL A 308 -4.08 7.82 0.67
CA VAL A 308 -5.29 7.47 -0.10
C VAL A 308 -6.55 7.94 0.65
N PHE A 309 -6.60 7.72 1.96
CA PHE A 309 -7.75 8.11 2.78
C PHE A 309 -7.88 9.63 2.94
N GLU A 310 -6.79 10.38 2.91
CA GLU A 310 -6.82 11.84 2.84
C GLU A 310 -7.58 12.31 1.59
N VAL A 311 -7.32 11.70 0.43
CA VAL A 311 -8.05 12.02 -0.80
C VAL A 311 -9.52 11.64 -0.68
N LEU A 312 -9.84 10.43 -0.18
CA LEU A 312 -11.21 9.95 -0.04
C LEU A 312 -12.06 10.75 0.97
N ASN A 313 -11.42 11.29 2.02
CA ASN A 313 -12.10 12.10 3.05
C ASN A 313 -12.19 13.58 2.67
N SER A 314 -11.56 13.99 1.60
CA SER A 314 -11.63 15.37 1.14
C SER A 314 -13.01 15.69 0.58
N LYS A 315 -13.49 16.91 0.81
CA LYS A 315 -14.85 17.32 0.41
C LYS A 315 -15.02 17.19 -1.11
N ARG A 316 -16.09 16.50 -1.51
CA ARG A 316 -16.58 16.51 -2.88
C ARG A 316 -17.37 17.79 -3.06
N ARG A 317 -17.17 18.49 -4.17
CA ARG A 317 -18.04 19.62 -4.52
C ARG A 317 -19.45 19.07 -4.76
N LYS A 318 -20.45 19.60 -4.05
CA LYS A 318 -21.84 19.28 -4.37
C LYS A 318 -22.21 20.03 -5.63
N GLU A 319 -22.56 19.30 -6.66
CA GLU A 319 -23.13 19.87 -7.87
C GLU A 319 -24.64 20.05 -7.66
N GLU A 320 -25.05 21.19 -7.12
CA GLU A 320 -26.44 21.64 -7.22
C GLU A 320 -26.53 22.48 -8.49
N TYR A 321 -27.20 21.96 -9.50
CA TYR A 321 -27.36 22.62 -10.78
C TYR A 321 -28.51 23.62 -10.74
N LYS A 322 -28.24 24.92 -10.53
CA LYS A 322 -29.15 25.99 -10.91
C LYS A 322 -28.86 26.35 -12.37
N LYS A 323 -29.87 26.21 -13.22
CA LYS A 323 -29.71 26.48 -14.66
C LYS A 323 -29.50 27.99 -14.86
N VAL A 324 -28.32 28.35 -15.41
CA VAL A 324 -28.01 29.71 -15.84
C VAL A 324 -27.97 29.72 -17.37
N GLU A 325 -28.88 30.43 -18.01
CA GLU A 325 -28.91 30.59 -19.46
C GLU A 325 -28.50 32.02 -19.82
N ILE A 326 -27.65 32.14 -20.85
CA ILE A 326 -27.20 33.42 -21.40
C ILE A 326 -27.49 33.40 -22.89
N ASN A 327 -28.02 34.52 -23.41
CA ASN A 327 -28.18 34.71 -24.85
C ASN A 327 -26.92 35.38 -25.46
N ASN A 328 -26.66 35.13 -26.73
CA ASN A 328 -25.47 35.66 -27.41
C ASN A 328 -25.42 37.21 -27.43
N ASN A 329 -26.55 37.89 -27.22
CA ASN A 329 -26.64 39.35 -27.21
C ASN A 329 -26.57 39.95 -25.82
N ASP A 330 -26.44 39.14 -24.77
CA ASP A 330 -26.40 39.62 -23.40
C ASP A 330 -25.02 40.19 -23.05
N ASP A 331 -25.00 41.39 -22.48
CA ASP A 331 -23.79 42.03 -21.95
C ASP A 331 -23.38 41.37 -20.62
N ILE A 332 -22.09 41.10 -20.44
CA ILE A 332 -21.50 40.60 -19.18
C ILE A 332 -20.75 41.74 -18.49
N TYR A 333 -21.12 42.05 -17.27
CA TYR A 333 -20.46 43.05 -16.43
C TYR A 333 -19.71 42.39 -15.28
N VAL A 334 -18.42 42.61 -15.20
CA VAL A 334 -17.58 42.20 -14.07
C VAL A 334 -17.30 43.42 -13.23
N LYS A 335 -17.66 43.40 -11.94
CA LYS A 335 -17.53 44.53 -11.02
C LYS A 335 -16.66 44.18 -9.82
N ASN A 336 -15.71 45.07 -9.53
CA ASN A 336 -14.82 45.06 -8.35
C ASN A 336 -14.11 43.70 -8.14
N LEU A 337 -13.65 43.07 -9.23
CA LEU A 337 -13.00 41.79 -9.22
C LEU A 337 -11.60 41.90 -8.61
N THR A 338 -11.37 41.19 -7.50
CA THR A 338 -10.07 41.02 -6.86
C THR A 338 -9.70 39.54 -6.82
N PHE A 339 -8.49 39.24 -7.26
CA PHE A 339 -7.99 37.86 -7.33
C PHE A 339 -6.49 37.77 -7.16
N SER A 340 -6.05 36.76 -6.40
CA SER A 340 -4.65 36.33 -6.28
C SER A 340 -4.54 34.81 -6.30
N TYR A 341 -3.47 34.25 -6.89
CA TYR A 341 -3.21 32.80 -6.87
C TYR A 341 -2.78 32.29 -5.49
N ASN A 342 -2.01 33.08 -4.76
CA ASN A 342 -1.32 32.66 -3.53
C ASN A 342 -1.50 33.64 -2.35
N SER A 343 -2.52 34.47 -2.33
CA SER A 343 -2.74 35.51 -1.29
C SER A 343 -1.58 36.49 -1.05
N LYS A 344 -0.53 36.45 -1.89
CA LYS A 344 0.65 37.30 -1.75
C LYS A 344 0.74 38.43 -2.80
N GLU A 345 0.37 38.11 -4.03
CA GLU A 345 0.40 39.08 -5.14
C GLU A 345 -0.95 39.10 -5.84
N LYS A 346 -1.60 40.25 -5.85
CA LYS A 346 -2.87 40.44 -6.53
C LYS A 346 -2.63 40.48 -8.04
N VAL A 347 -3.31 39.57 -8.76
CA VAL A 347 -3.37 39.63 -10.24
C VAL A 347 -4.38 40.67 -10.68
N PHE A 348 -5.48 40.78 -9.97
CA PHE A 348 -6.50 41.80 -10.15
C PHE A 348 -6.81 42.48 -8.82
N ASP A 349 -6.92 43.82 -8.83
CA ASP A 349 -7.32 44.64 -7.71
C ASP A 349 -8.44 45.57 -8.17
N ASN A 350 -9.66 45.26 -7.76
CA ASN A 350 -10.87 46.07 -8.07
C ASN A 350 -11.14 46.26 -9.58
N LEU A 351 -10.89 45.21 -10.39
CA LEU A 351 -11.05 45.21 -11.83
C LEU A 351 -12.53 45.34 -12.21
N ASN A 352 -12.82 46.28 -13.13
CA ASN A 352 -14.15 46.45 -13.71
C ASN A 352 -14.06 46.31 -15.23
N VAL A 353 -14.87 45.39 -15.81
CA VAL A 353 -14.84 45.09 -17.26
C VAL A 353 -16.25 44.89 -17.76
N VAL A 354 -16.53 45.33 -18.97
CA VAL A 354 -17.77 45.11 -19.70
C VAL A 354 -17.46 44.31 -20.97
N ILE A 355 -18.08 43.15 -21.13
CA ILE A 355 -18.05 42.36 -22.36
C ILE A 355 -19.39 42.54 -23.08
N LYS A 356 -19.34 43.15 -24.28
CA LYS A 356 -20.52 43.45 -25.08
C LYS A 356 -21.05 42.20 -25.80
N GLY A 357 -22.31 41.89 -25.60
CA GLY A 357 -22.97 40.80 -26.31
C GLY A 357 -23.06 41.05 -27.82
N GLY A 358 -23.02 39.97 -28.61
CA GLY A 358 -23.13 40.03 -30.06
C GLY A 358 -21.93 40.70 -30.76
N LYS A 359 -20.89 41.07 -30.05
CA LYS A 359 -19.72 41.78 -30.60
C LYS A 359 -18.42 41.02 -30.35
N LYS A 360 -17.39 41.30 -31.16
CA LYS A 360 -16.04 40.84 -30.92
C LYS A 360 -15.37 41.73 -29.87
N ASN A 361 -15.02 41.17 -28.72
CA ASN A 361 -14.29 41.82 -27.66
C ASN A 361 -12.83 41.36 -27.70
N VAL A 362 -11.87 42.28 -27.54
CA VAL A 362 -10.44 41.98 -27.58
C VAL A 362 -9.78 42.48 -26.31
N ILE A 363 -8.97 41.64 -25.64
CA ILE A 363 -8.16 41.98 -24.48
C ILE A 363 -6.71 42.09 -24.91
N ILE A 364 -6.13 43.27 -24.77
CA ILE A 364 -4.75 43.57 -25.16
C ILE A 364 -3.93 43.92 -23.91
N GLY A 365 -2.67 43.53 -23.89
CA GLY A 365 -1.74 43.84 -22.80
C GLY A 365 -0.46 43.01 -22.85
N PRO A 366 0.54 43.34 -22.06
CA PRO A 366 1.82 42.63 -22.00
C PRO A 366 1.65 41.18 -21.51
N SER A 367 2.65 40.31 -21.76
CA SER A 367 2.66 38.96 -21.22
C SER A 367 2.68 39.00 -19.68
N GLY A 368 1.93 38.14 -19.02
CA GLY A 368 1.87 38.08 -17.54
C GLY A 368 0.87 39.01 -16.87
N VAL A 369 0.20 39.94 -17.61
CA VAL A 369 -0.77 40.89 -17.01
C VAL A 369 -2.09 40.27 -16.54
N GLY A 370 -2.27 38.96 -16.73
CA GLY A 370 -3.48 38.24 -16.26
C GLY A 370 -4.56 37.98 -17.30
N LYS A 371 -4.32 38.19 -18.60
CA LYS A 371 -5.34 37.96 -19.65
C LYS A 371 -5.94 36.55 -19.59
N THR A 372 -5.11 35.53 -19.52
CA THR A 372 -5.55 34.12 -19.41
C THR A 372 -6.23 33.87 -18.08
N THR A 373 -5.76 34.47 -16.99
CA THR A 373 -6.35 34.38 -15.66
C THR A 373 -7.77 34.94 -15.65
N PHE A 374 -8.00 36.08 -16.34
CA PHE A 374 -9.32 36.68 -16.48
C PHE A 374 -10.33 35.71 -17.13
N PHE A 375 -9.94 35.08 -18.26
CA PHE A 375 -10.81 34.09 -18.91
C PHE A 375 -11.09 32.87 -18.00
N LYS A 376 -10.06 32.38 -17.31
CA LYS A 376 -10.23 31.23 -16.39
C LYS A 376 -11.15 31.57 -15.22
N ILE A 377 -11.09 32.80 -14.67
CA ILE A 377 -12.02 33.28 -13.64
C ILE A 377 -13.41 33.43 -14.21
N LEU A 378 -13.56 34.04 -15.38
CA LEU A 378 -14.86 34.21 -16.03
C LEU A 378 -15.55 32.87 -16.31
N LEU A 379 -14.78 31.82 -16.59
CA LEU A 379 -15.27 30.43 -16.73
C LEU A 379 -15.59 29.78 -15.37
N GLY A 380 -15.41 30.47 -14.23
CA GLY A 380 -15.63 29.90 -12.90
C GLY A 380 -14.67 28.75 -12.55
N LEU A 381 -13.46 28.76 -13.12
CA LEU A 381 -12.40 27.78 -12.82
C LEU A 381 -11.64 28.12 -11.54
N TYR A 382 -11.71 29.38 -11.09
CA TYR A 382 -11.12 29.87 -9.85
C TYR A 382 -12.14 30.62 -9.03
N GLU A 383 -12.10 30.46 -7.71
CA GLU A 383 -12.85 31.30 -6.78
C GLU A 383 -12.15 32.66 -6.65
N VAL A 384 -12.94 33.74 -6.61
CA VAL A 384 -12.46 35.10 -6.47
C VAL A 384 -12.51 35.56 -5.01
N GLU A 385 -11.58 36.42 -4.59
CA GLU A 385 -11.58 36.98 -3.24
C GLU A 385 -12.75 37.95 -3.04
N SER A 386 -13.04 38.76 -4.05
CA SER A 386 -14.21 39.64 -4.09
C SER A 386 -14.56 39.99 -5.53
N GLY A 387 -15.77 40.51 -5.74
CA GLY A 387 -16.30 40.88 -7.03
C GLY A 387 -17.56 40.12 -7.39
N LYS A 388 -18.28 40.67 -8.36
CA LYS A 388 -19.55 40.11 -8.84
C LYS A 388 -19.63 40.17 -10.34
N VAL A 389 -20.31 39.19 -10.92
CA VAL A 389 -20.60 39.15 -12.35
C VAL A 389 -22.09 39.30 -12.56
N TYR A 390 -22.46 40.12 -13.53
CA TYR A 390 -23.85 40.38 -13.90
C TYR A 390 -24.04 40.09 -15.38
N VAL A 391 -25.16 39.49 -15.74
CA VAL A 391 -25.62 39.38 -17.12
C VAL A 391 -26.81 40.30 -17.26
N ASN A 392 -26.66 41.33 -18.11
CA ASN A 392 -27.61 42.46 -18.30
C ASN A 392 -27.94 43.15 -16.97
N SER A 393 -28.14 43.00 -15.97
CA SER A 393 -28.41 43.60 -14.66
C SER A 393 -28.71 42.55 -13.57
N LYS A 394 -28.71 41.26 -13.95
CA LYS A 394 -28.95 40.16 -13.02
C LYS A 394 -27.63 39.60 -12.54
N GLU A 395 -27.41 39.55 -11.24
CA GLU A 395 -26.23 38.89 -10.63
C GLU A 395 -26.25 37.42 -10.91
N VAL A 396 -25.13 36.87 -11.32
CA VAL A 396 -24.92 35.44 -11.61
C VAL A 396 -23.77 34.88 -10.82
N ASP A 397 -23.90 33.66 -10.36
CA ASP A 397 -22.78 32.95 -9.73
C ASP A 397 -22.00 32.20 -10.81
N ILE A 398 -20.77 32.67 -11.08
CA ILE A 398 -19.86 32.06 -12.07
C ILE A 398 -19.33 30.68 -11.60
N ASN A 399 -19.45 30.35 -10.33
CA ASN A 399 -19.01 29.07 -9.79
C ASN A 399 -20.04 27.95 -10.03
N GLU A 400 -21.26 28.29 -10.43
CA GLU A 400 -22.27 27.29 -10.81
C GLU A 400 -21.77 26.49 -12.04
N PRO A 401 -21.85 25.16 -12.02
CA PRO A 401 -21.42 24.32 -13.14
C PRO A 401 -22.17 24.63 -14.46
N SER A 402 -23.45 24.99 -14.38
CA SER A 402 -24.28 25.36 -15.51
C SER A 402 -23.83 26.66 -16.22
N TRP A 403 -23.13 27.54 -15.51
CA TRP A 403 -22.52 28.74 -16.08
C TRP A 403 -21.56 28.42 -17.22
N ARG A 404 -20.70 27.40 -17.05
CA ARG A 404 -19.70 27.00 -18.03
C ARG A 404 -20.30 26.45 -19.34
N ASN A 405 -21.50 25.91 -19.27
CA ASN A 405 -22.19 25.36 -20.45
C ASN A 405 -22.53 26.44 -21.50
N ASN A 406 -22.47 27.72 -21.09
CA ASN A 406 -22.71 28.84 -21.99
C ASN A 406 -21.47 29.28 -22.78
N PHE A 407 -20.30 28.69 -22.53
CA PHE A 407 -19.04 29.12 -23.11
C PHE A 407 -18.33 27.98 -23.82
N THR A 408 -17.65 28.31 -24.91
CA THR A 408 -16.63 27.47 -25.54
C THR A 408 -15.28 28.14 -25.34
N TYR A 409 -14.32 27.42 -24.77
CA TYR A 409 -12.97 27.91 -24.52
C TYR A 409 -11.96 27.20 -25.42
N VAL A 410 -11.17 27.97 -26.16
CA VAL A 410 -10.08 27.46 -27.00
C VAL A 410 -8.76 27.92 -26.42
N GLU A 411 -7.93 26.99 -25.99
CA GLU A 411 -6.60 27.27 -25.44
C GLU A 411 -5.58 27.61 -26.55
N GLN A 412 -4.55 28.37 -26.20
CA GLN A 412 -3.43 28.68 -27.09
C GLN A 412 -2.68 27.39 -27.52
N ARG A 413 -2.64 26.38 -26.66
CA ARG A 413 -2.11 25.05 -26.92
C ARG A 413 -3.15 24.02 -26.50
N PRO A 414 -4.07 23.66 -27.39
CA PRO A 414 -5.13 22.72 -27.04
C PRO A 414 -4.55 21.34 -26.76
N PHE A 415 -5.06 20.70 -25.68
CA PHE A 415 -4.73 19.33 -25.39
C PHE A 415 -5.74 18.40 -26.11
N LEU A 416 -5.24 17.47 -26.89
CA LEU A 416 -6.06 16.47 -27.56
C LEU A 416 -5.84 15.11 -26.88
N PHE A 417 -6.92 14.48 -26.47
CA PHE A 417 -6.87 13.10 -26.02
C PHE A 417 -6.53 12.18 -27.19
N LYS A 418 -5.73 11.13 -26.92
CA LYS A 418 -5.28 10.17 -27.95
C LYS A 418 -6.41 9.17 -28.23
N GLU A 419 -7.56 9.66 -28.69
CA GLU A 419 -8.74 8.88 -29.03
C GLU A 419 -9.38 9.38 -30.34
N SER A 420 -10.42 8.69 -30.81
CA SER A 420 -11.16 9.10 -31.99
C SER A 420 -11.87 10.44 -31.77
N LEU A 421 -11.83 11.33 -32.76
CA LEU A 421 -12.59 12.60 -32.75
C LEU A 421 -14.11 12.42 -32.89
N LEU A 422 -14.56 11.20 -33.09
CA LEU A 422 -15.98 10.83 -33.27
C LEU A 422 -16.63 10.35 -31.95
N TYR A 423 -16.03 10.64 -30.83
CA TYR A 423 -16.59 10.32 -29.52
C TYR A 423 -17.20 11.54 -28.89
#